data_ff3fdb9eff7eef4fbb4a34eead39c20e
#
_entry.id   ff3fdb9eff7eef4fbb4a34eead39c20e
#
_cell.length_a   1.000
_cell.length_b   1.000
_cell.length_c   1.000
_cell.angle_alpha   90.00
_cell.angle_beta   90.00
_cell.angle_gamma   90.00
#
_symmetry.space_group_name_H-M   'P 1'
#
loop_
_entity.id
_entity.type
_entity.pdbx_description
1 polymer ?
#
loop_
_entity_poly.entity_id
_entity_poly.type
_entity_poly.pdbx_seq_one_letter_code
_entity_poly.pdbx_strand_id
1 'polypeptide(L)'
;DTTFGFLHKTDKIKKIIAALKDLEPSINPKDRVGRLSVAKKQIVEIAKAVASETEIIIMDEPTAALSESEIERLFTIIKRLREKGVTVIYISHRLDEIFTLGDYVTVMRDGKHVTTKPMSEVKDRTELVQLMIGKTVIESYVPKEKPATETLLECKGVCNHKLRNVSFTVNRGEIVGFYGLIGAGKTELARAIYGADSYSGEIVLNG
;
A
#
# COMPACT_ATOMS: atom_id res chain seq x y z
N ASP A 1 3.47 -30.53 -13.95
CA ASP A 1 3.31 -31.98 -14.13
C ASP A 1 2.79 -32.25 -15.53
N THR A 2 3.57 -33.04 -16.29
CA THR A 2 3.21 -33.48 -17.63
C THR A 2 3.19 -35.01 -17.65
N THR A 3 2.13 -35.60 -18.15
CA THR A 3 2.08 -37.01 -18.49
C THR A 3 1.95 -37.11 -19.99
N PHE A 4 2.89 -37.77 -20.67
CA PHE A 4 2.96 -37.87 -22.12
C PHE A 4 2.98 -36.54 -22.90
N GLY A 5 3.60 -35.49 -22.34
CA GLY A 5 3.70 -34.17 -23.00
C GLY A 5 2.42 -33.32 -22.96
N PHE A 6 1.33 -33.78 -22.37
CA PHE A 6 0.11 -33.01 -22.18
C PHE A 6 0.11 -32.33 -20.81
N LEU A 7 -0.14 -31.02 -20.78
CA LEU A 7 -0.36 -30.27 -19.55
C LEU A 7 -1.71 -30.65 -18.95
N HIS A 8 -1.76 -31.13 -17.71
CA HIS A 8 -2.99 -31.25 -16.91
C HIS A 8 -3.54 -29.86 -16.55
N LYS A 9 -3.91 -29.11 -17.60
CA LYS A 9 -4.37 -27.73 -17.50
C LYS A 9 -5.70 -27.60 -16.76
N THR A 10 -6.56 -28.62 -16.90
CA THR A 10 -7.94 -28.58 -16.41
C THR A 10 -8.05 -28.65 -14.89
N ASP A 11 -7.25 -29.50 -14.23
CA ASP A 11 -7.34 -29.67 -12.77
C ASP A 11 -6.69 -28.51 -12.01
N LYS A 12 -5.57 -27.99 -12.52
CA LYS A 12 -4.95 -26.79 -11.97
C LYS A 12 -5.87 -25.56 -12.07
N ILE A 13 -6.56 -25.40 -13.21
CA ILE A 13 -7.54 -24.32 -13.39
C ILE A 13 -8.71 -24.48 -12.42
N LYS A 14 -9.23 -25.68 -12.22
CA LYS A 14 -10.31 -25.93 -11.23
C LYS A 14 -9.87 -25.54 -9.81
N LYS A 15 -8.66 -25.94 -9.38
CA LYS A 15 -8.10 -25.56 -8.07
C LYS A 15 -7.98 -24.04 -7.92
N ILE A 16 -7.48 -23.32 -8.95
CA ILE A 16 -7.38 -21.85 -8.92
C ILE A 16 -8.77 -21.21 -8.83
N ILE A 17 -9.75 -21.68 -9.60
CA ILE A 17 -11.13 -21.17 -9.55
C ILE A 17 -11.75 -21.39 -8.17
N ALA A 18 -11.52 -22.55 -7.56
CA ALA A 18 -12.00 -22.85 -6.21
C ALA A 18 -11.36 -21.91 -5.18
N ALA A 19 -10.04 -21.72 -5.24
CA ALA A 19 -9.32 -20.79 -4.37
C ALA A 19 -9.78 -19.33 -4.55
N LEU A 20 -9.99 -18.87 -5.79
CA LEU A 20 -10.52 -17.54 -6.08
C LEU A 20 -11.91 -17.33 -5.48
N LYS A 21 -12.81 -18.31 -5.62
CA LYS A 21 -14.16 -18.23 -5.04
C LYS A 21 -14.15 -18.17 -3.52
N ASP A 22 -13.21 -18.85 -2.87
CA ASP A 22 -13.05 -18.82 -1.42
C ASP A 22 -12.48 -17.49 -0.93
N LEU A 23 -11.48 -16.95 -1.64
CA LEU A 23 -10.79 -15.72 -1.24
C LEU A 23 -11.54 -14.44 -1.63
N GLU A 24 -12.07 -14.37 -2.85
CA GLU A 24 -12.77 -13.19 -3.38
C GLU A 24 -13.82 -13.60 -4.43
N PRO A 25 -15.05 -13.90 -4.00
CA PRO A 25 -16.13 -14.34 -4.89
C PRO A 25 -16.50 -13.35 -6.00
N SER A 26 -16.15 -12.05 -5.83
CA SER A 26 -16.48 -11.02 -6.82
C SER A 26 -15.59 -11.04 -8.05
N ILE A 27 -14.52 -11.86 -8.07
CA ILE A 27 -13.65 -12.03 -9.23
C ILE A 27 -14.23 -13.11 -10.13
N ASN A 28 -14.62 -12.73 -11.37
CA ASN A 28 -14.99 -13.72 -12.36
C ASN A 28 -13.73 -14.37 -12.95
N PRO A 29 -13.59 -15.72 -12.90
CA PRO A 29 -12.42 -16.43 -13.42
C PRO A 29 -12.15 -16.21 -14.91
N LYS A 30 -13.11 -15.69 -15.68
CA LYS A 30 -12.99 -15.35 -17.10
C LYS A 30 -12.49 -13.92 -17.34
N ASP A 31 -12.39 -13.10 -16.30
CA ASP A 31 -11.92 -11.72 -16.44
C ASP A 31 -10.45 -11.67 -16.84
N ARG A 32 -10.11 -10.66 -17.63
CA ARG A 32 -8.72 -10.39 -17.97
C ARG A 32 -8.04 -9.73 -16.75
N VAL A 33 -7.01 -10.37 -16.20
CA VAL A 33 -6.27 -9.87 -15.01
C VAL A 33 -5.81 -8.43 -15.19
N GLY A 34 -5.42 -8.03 -16.40
CA GLY A 34 -5.01 -6.65 -16.70
C GLY A 34 -6.07 -5.58 -16.38
N ARG A 35 -7.37 -5.93 -16.40
CA ARG A 35 -8.50 -5.04 -16.12
C ARG A 35 -8.92 -5.00 -14.65
N LEU A 36 -8.37 -5.89 -13.82
CA LEU A 36 -8.67 -5.92 -12.40
C LEU A 36 -7.98 -4.77 -11.66
N SER A 37 -8.57 -4.34 -10.52
CA SER A 37 -7.90 -3.44 -9.60
C SER A 37 -6.62 -4.08 -9.04
N VAL A 38 -5.71 -3.26 -8.50
CA VAL A 38 -4.45 -3.75 -7.91
C VAL A 38 -4.73 -4.78 -6.83
N ALA A 39 -5.69 -4.52 -5.93
CA ALA A 39 -6.11 -5.45 -4.88
C ALA A 39 -6.57 -6.80 -5.45
N LYS A 40 -7.43 -6.79 -6.47
CA LYS A 40 -7.91 -8.02 -7.10
C LYS A 40 -6.80 -8.80 -7.80
N LYS A 41 -5.82 -8.11 -8.41
CA LYS A 41 -4.63 -8.76 -8.98
C LYS A 41 -3.82 -9.48 -7.90
N GLN A 42 -3.63 -8.83 -6.74
CA GLN A 42 -2.96 -9.44 -5.58
C GLN A 42 -3.66 -10.72 -5.12
N ILE A 43 -5.00 -10.68 -5.01
CA ILE A 43 -5.79 -11.87 -4.63
C ILE A 43 -5.64 -12.99 -5.66
N VAL A 44 -5.56 -12.68 -6.95
CA VAL A 44 -5.31 -13.69 -8.00
C VAL A 44 -3.95 -14.36 -7.81
N GLU A 45 -2.90 -13.61 -7.47
CA GLU A 45 -1.57 -14.19 -7.19
C GLU A 45 -1.60 -15.09 -5.94
N ILE A 46 -2.28 -14.67 -4.88
CA ILE A 46 -2.47 -15.47 -3.67
C ILE A 46 -3.25 -16.77 -4.02
N ALA A 47 -4.34 -16.66 -4.78
CA ALA A 47 -5.13 -17.81 -5.20
C ALA A 47 -4.32 -18.82 -6.02
N LYS A 48 -3.39 -18.36 -6.85
CA LYS A 48 -2.47 -19.23 -7.60
C LYS A 48 -1.52 -19.98 -6.65
N ALA A 49 -0.97 -19.31 -5.65
CA ALA A 49 -0.10 -19.93 -4.65
C ALA A 49 -0.87 -20.99 -3.85
N VAL A 50 -2.05 -20.66 -3.35
CA VAL A 50 -2.93 -21.57 -2.60
C VAL A 50 -3.31 -22.80 -3.43
N ALA A 51 -3.69 -22.58 -4.69
CA ALA A 51 -4.05 -23.68 -5.60
C ALA A 51 -2.88 -24.62 -5.94
N SER A 52 -1.66 -24.17 -5.70
CA SER A 52 -0.44 -24.99 -5.84
C SER A 52 -0.07 -25.75 -4.57
N GLU A 53 -0.94 -25.70 -3.54
CA GLU A 53 -0.72 -26.37 -2.24
C GLU A 53 0.60 -25.93 -1.60
N THR A 54 0.91 -24.65 -1.73
CA THR A 54 2.16 -24.05 -1.22
C THR A 54 2.09 -23.97 0.30
N GLU A 55 3.11 -24.48 0.97
CA GLU A 55 3.24 -24.42 2.44
C GLU A 55 3.71 -23.06 2.93
N ILE A 56 4.46 -22.32 2.10
CA ILE A 56 5.03 -21.01 2.43
C ILE A 56 4.67 -20.00 1.32
N ILE A 57 4.16 -18.86 1.71
CA ILE A 57 3.90 -17.72 0.82
C ILE A 57 4.75 -16.53 1.27
N ILE A 58 5.47 -15.92 0.33
CA ILE A 58 6.22 -14.69 0.56
C ILE A 58 5.42 -13.53 -0.04
N MET A 59 5.14 -12.51 0.76
CA MET A 59 4.44 -11.29 0.36
C MET A 59 5.37 -10.10 0.59
N ASP A 60 5.79 -9.45 -0.49
CA ASP A 60 6.68 -8.29 -0.46
C ASP A 60 5.87 -7.03 -0.74
N GLU A 61 5.77 -6.13 0.26
CA GLU A 61 5.02 -4.86 0.22
C GLU A 61 3.60 -4.99 -0.37
N PRO A 62 2.78 -5.98 0.06
CA PRO A 62 1.55 -6.30 -0.64
C PRO A 62 0.48 -5.21 -0.54
N THR A 63 0.65 -4.22 0.32
CA THR A 63 -0.32 -3.15 0.59
C THR A 63 0.04 -1.80 -0.04
N ALA A 64 1.19 -1.68 -0.69
CA ALA A 64 1.73 -0.39 -1.15
C ALA A 64 0.77 0.44 -2.04
N ALA A 65 -0.12 -0.21 -2.78
CA ALA A 65 -1.08 0.45 -3.69
C ALA A 65 -2.55 0.16 -3.33
N LEU A 66 -2.82 -0.28 -2.10
CA LEU A 66 -4.15 -0.63 -1.63
C LEU A 66 -4.78 0.48 -0.79
N SER A 67 -6.11 0.61 -0.87
CA SER A 67 -6.90 1.41 0.07
C SER A 67 -7.01 0.71 1.43
N GLU A 68 -7.36 1.45 2.49
CA GLU A 68 -7.53 0.89 3.85
C GLU A 68 -8.51 -0.31 3.86
N SER A 69 -9.64 -0.19 3.17
CA SER A 69 -10.62 -1.29 3.10
C SER A 69 -10.10 -2.52 2.35
N GLU A 70 -9.21 -2.33 1.37
CA GLU A 70 -8.56 -3.43 0.66
C GLU A 70 -7.47 -4.09 1.51
N ILE A 71 -6.76 -3.31 2.35
CA ILE A 71 -5.79 -3.81 3.33
C ILE A 71 -6.48 -4.70 4.36
N GLU A 72 -7.60 -4.27 4.93
CA GLU A 72 -8.38 -5.06 5.89
C GLU A 72 -8.83 -6.41 5.31
N ARG A 73 -9.26 -6.40 4.03
CA ARG A 73 -9.61 -7.63 3.31
C ARG A 73 -8.40 -8.54 3.12
N LEU A 74 -7.26 -8.00 2.71
CA LEU A 74 -6.03 -8.77 2.57
C LEU A 74 -5.63 -9.40 3.90
N PHE A 75 -5.70 -8.66 5.00
CA PHE A 75 -5.40 -9.18 6.35
C PHE A 75 -6.33 -10.33 6.75
N THR A 76 -7.61 -10.22 6.41
CA THR A 76 -8.58 -11.30 6.63
C THR A 76 -8.20 -12.56 5.84
N ILE A 77 -7.75 -12.40 4.59
CA ILE A 77 -7.28 -13.51 3.76
C ILE A 77 -6.03 -14.15 4.37
N ILE A 78 -5.04 -13.35 4.79
CA ILE A 78 -3.80 -13.83 5.41
C ILE A 78 -4.09 -14.63 6.68
N LYS A 79 -4.97 -14.14 7.55
CA LYS A 79 -5.40 -14.85 8.77
C LYS A 79 -6.03 -16.19 8.46
N ARG A 80 -6.91 -16.26 7.45
CA ARG A 80 -7.50 -17.54 6.99
C ARG A 80 -6.46 -18.51 6.42
N LEU A 81 -5.44 -18.03 5.71
CA LEU A 81 -4.35 -18.87 5.21
C LEU A 81 -3.55 -19.47 6.36
N ARG A 82 -3.25 -18.66 7.39
CA ARG A 82 -2.60 -19.13 8.62
C ARG A 82 -3.43 -20.22 9.31
N GLU A 83 -4.73 -20.03 9.46
CA GLU A 83 -5.66 -21.02 10.04
C GLU A 83 -5.68 -22.34 9.24
N LYS A 84 -5.42 -22.29 7.94
CA LYS A 84 -5.27 -23.47 7.06
C LYS A 84 -3.87 -24.09 7.09
N GLY A 85 -2.97 -23.59 7.94
CA GLY A 85 -1.60 -24.11 8.10
C GLY A 85 -0.58 -23.56 7.10
N VAL A 86 -0.94 -22.53 6.31
CA VAL A 86 0.01 -21.88 5.39
C VAL A 86 0.88 -20.90 6.16
N THR A 87 2.18 -21.04 6.04
CA THR A 87 3.16 -20.11 6.61
C THR A 87 3.29 -18.88 5.72
N VAL A 88 3.28 -17.68 6.30
CA VAL A 88 3.41 -16.43 5.55
C VAL A 88 4.67 -15.68 5.99
N ILE A 89 5.53 -15.35 5.05
CA ILE A 89 6.63 -14.40 5.22
C ILE A 89 6.13 -13.07 4.67
N TYR A 90 5.90 -12.11 5.58
CA TYR A 90 5.31 -10.82 5.26
C TYR A 90 6.36 -9.72 5.36
N ILE A 91 6.69 -9.07 4.26
CA ILE A 91 7.68 -7.99 4.19
C ILE A 91 6.94 -6.68 4.06
N SER A 92 7.14 -5.76 4.99
CA SER A 92 6.57 -4.41 4.96
C SER A 92 7.44 -3.44 5.76
N HIS A 93 7.42 -2.17 5.36
CA HIS A 93 7.98 -1.06 6.14
C HIS A 93 6.88 -0.36 7.00
N ARG A 94 5.62 -0.78 6.88
CA ARG A 94 4.50 -0.27 7.65
C ARG A 94 4.35 -1.04 8.95
N LEU A 95 4.77 -0.45 10.05
CA LEU A 95 4.77 -1.12 11.36
C LEU A 95 3.37 -1.56 11.79
N ASP A 96 2.32 -0.80 11.46
CA ASP A 96 0.93 -1.15 11.77
C ASP A 96 0.53 -2.53 11.25
N GLU A 97 1.02 -2.88 10.07
CA GLU A 97 0.78 -4.18 9.44
C GLU A 97 1.48 -5.30 10.21
N ILE A 98 2.74 -5.07 10.59
CA ILE A 98 3.54 -6.03 11.37
C ILE A 98 2.89 -6.27 12.74
N PHE A 99 2.44 -5.23 13.43
CA PHE A 99 1.74 -5.36 14.72
C PHE A 99 0.39 -6.07 14.59
N THR A 100 -0.28 -5.98 13.43
CA THR A 100 -1.60 -6.58 13.20
C THR A 100 -1.53 -8.06 12.81
N LEU A 101 -0.50 -8.46 12.09
CA LEU A 101 -0.39 -9.78 11.46
C LEU A 101 0.69 -10.67 12.07
N GLY A 102 1.80 -10.07 12.54
CA GLY A 102 3.02 -10.81 12.87
C GLY A 102 2.92 -11.64 14.15
N ASP A 103 3.37 -12.88 14.11
CA ASP A 103 3.67 -13.67 15.29
C ASP A 103 5.13 -13.42 15.75
N TYR A 104 6.03 -13.27 14.77
CA TYR A 104 7.45 -12.93 14.95
C TYR A 104 7.82 -11.76 14.05
N VAL A 105 8.79 -10.96 14.50
CA VAL A 105 9.40 -9.91 13.68
C VAL A 105 10.90 -10.15 13.54
N THR A 106 11.35 -10.07 12.28
CA THR A 106 12.78 -10.05 11.95
C THR A 106 13.13 -8.67 11.44
N VAL A 107 14.01 -7.97 12.12
CA VAL A 107 14.52 -6.66 11.70
C VAL A 107 15.79 -6.84 10.88
N MET A 108 15.82 -6.24 9.72
CA MET A 108 16.99 -6.18 8.83
C MET A 108 17.42 -4.74 8.62
N ARG A 109 18.72 -4.50 8.51
CA ARG A 109 19.31 -3.19 8.23
C ARG A 109 20.59 -3.36 7.41
N ASP A 110 20.71 -2.59 6.32
CA ASP A 110 21.89 -2.63 5.43
C ASP A 110 22.25 -4.05 4.96
N GLY A 111 21.21 -4.86 4.66
CA GLY A 111 21.37 -6.26 4.24
C GLY A 111 21.77 -7.23 5.36
N LYS A 112 21.83 -6.77 6.61
CA LYS A 112 22.22 -7.59 7.77
C LYS A 112 21.03 -7.87 8.66
N HIS A 113 21.00 -9.07 9.24
CA HIS A 113 20.09 -9.43 10.31
C HIS A 113 20.45 -8.64 11.60
N VAL A 114 19.47 -7.98 12.18
CA VAL A 114 19.63 -7.24 13.46
C VAL A 114 19.11 -8.07 14.61
N THR A 115 17.86 -8.53 14.53
CA THR A 115 17.22 -9.37 15.55
C THR A 115 16.02 -10.10 14.97
N THR A 116 15.66 -11.20 15.61
CA THR A 116 14.37 -11.89 15.45
C THR A 116 13.79 -12.13 16.82
N LYS A 117 12.54 -11.72 17.05
CA LYS A 117 11.84 -11.92 18.32
C LYS A 117 10.34 -12.11 18.13
N PRO A 118 9.64 -12.75 19.09
CA PRO A 118 8.19 -12.78 19.12
C PRO A 118 7.62 -11.35 19.22
N MET A 119 6.47 -11.11 18.57
CA MET A 119 5.78 -9.82 18.69
C MET A 119 5.34 -9.53 20.14
N SER A 120 5.09 -10.54 20.95
CA SER A 120 4.79 -10.40 22.39
C SER A 120 5.92 -9.79 23.22
N GLU A 121 7.16 -9.84 22.73
CA GLU A 121 8.36 -9.26 23.37
C GLU A 121 8.72 -7.87 22.84
N VAL A 122 8.01 -7.39 21.85
CA VAL A 122 8.18 -6.04 21.32
C VAL A 122 7.42 -5.06 22.21
N LYS A 123 8.14 -4.13 22.84
CA LYS A 123 7.56 -3.16 23.77
C LYS A 123 6.61 -2.19 23.07
N ASP A 124 7.08 -1.58 22.00
CA ASP A 124 6.33 -0.57 21.25
C ASP A 124 6.93 -0.37 19.84
N ARG A 125 6.30 0.51 19.08
CA ARG A 125 6.76 0.88 17.72
C ARG A 125 8.13 1.55 17.73
N THR A 126 8.43 2.31 18.77
CA THR A 126 9.68 3.06 18.89
C THR A 126 10.88 2.11 18.96
N GLU A 127 10.72 0.98 19.66
CA GLU A 127 11.75 -0.06 19.71
C GLU A 127 12.08 -0.59 18.31
N LEU A 128 11.06 -0.93 17.51
CA LEU A 128 11.30 -1.44 16.15
C LEU A 128 11.95 -0.38 15.27
N VAL A 129 11.51 0.88 15.35
CA VAL A 129 12.11 2.00 14.62
C VAL A 129 13.59 2.16 15.00
N GLN A 130 13.92 2.11 16.28
CA GLN A 130 15.32 2.20 16.76
C GLN A 130 16.18 1.05 16.23
N LEU A 131 15.65 -0.17 16.23
CA LEU A 131 16.34 -1.33 15.66
C LEU A 131 16.58 -1.19 14.16
N MET A 132 15.61 -0.67 13.43
CA MET A 132 15.71 -0.44 11.97
C MET A 132 16.72 0.66 11.64
N ILE A 133 16.71 1.78 12.36
CA ILE A 133 17.56 2.94 12.08
C ILE A 133 18.96 2.78 12.75
N GLY A 134 19.03 2.06 13.87
CA GLY A 134 20.27 1.84 14.61
C GLY A 134 20.77 3.06 15.40
N LYS A 135 19.93 4.06 15.58
CA LYS A 135 20.20 5.27 16.39
C LYS A 135 18.98 5.54 17.26
N THR A 136 19.20 6.13 18.43
CA THR A 136 18.11 6.69 19.21
C THR A 136 17.42 7.75 18.36
N VAL A 137 16.16 7.53 18.01
CA VAL A 137 15.34 8.54 17.32
C VAL A 137 15.11 9.65 18.34
N ILE A 138 15.94 10.67 18.30
CA ILE A 138 15.62 11.93 18.95
C ILE A 138 14.66 12.62 17.99
N GLU A 139 13.39 12.75 18.36
CA GLU A 139 12.45 13.65 17.68
C GLU A 139 12.98 15.09 17.84
N SER A 140 13.98 15.42 17.04
CA SER A 140 14.42 16.80 16.93
C SER A 140 13.50 17.52 15.94
N TYR A 141 12.43 18.10 16.45
CA TYR A 141 11.73 19.14 15.72
C TYR A 141 12.73 20.30 15.54
N VAL A 142 13.28 20.42 14.35
CA VAL A 142 14.05 21.61 13.98
C VAL A 142 13.03 22.65 13.55
N PRO A 143 12.87 23.75 14.31
CA PRO A 143 12.00 24.84 13.90
C PRO A 143 12.47 25.31 12.53
N LYS A 144 11.60 25.24 11.52
CA LYS A 144 11.91 25.82 10.22
C LYS A 144 11.87 27.34 10.34
N GLU A 145 12.81 28.00 9.70
CA GLU A 145 12.72 29.46 9.49
C GLU A 145 11.35 29.76 8.84
N LYS A 146 10.75 30.88 9.27
CA LYS A 146 9.47 31.29 8.70
C LYS A 146 9.64 31.48 7.18
N PRO A 147 8.79 30.87 6.34
CA PRO A 147 8.85 31.11 4.90
C PRO A 147 8.62 32.60 4.61
N ALA A 148 9.09 33.07 3.46
CA ALA A 148 8.82 34.42 2.98
C ALA A 148 7.28 34.65 2.95
N THR A 149 6.90 35.90 3.22
CA THR A 149 5.47 36.30 3.21
C THR A 149 4.94 36.54 1.79
N GLU A 150 5.80 36.48 0.78
CA GLU A 150 5.44 36.67 -0.63
C GLU A 150 4.71 35.46 -1.17
N THR A 151 3.45 35.63 -1.54
CA THR A 151 2.66 34.56 -2.17
C THR A 151 3.17 34.27 -3.57
N LEU A 152 3.54 33.00 -3.82
CA LEU A 152 4.03 32.52 -5.11
C LEU A 152 2.92 31.86 -5.94
N LEU A 153 2.07 31.06 -5.30
CA LEU A 153 0.96 30.36 -5.92
C LEU A 153 -0.32 30.61 -5.12
N GLU A 154 -1.38 30.99 -5.79
CA GLU A 154 -2.70 31.12 -5.20
C GLU A 154 -3.72 30.30 -6.01
N CYS A 155 -4.46 29.44 -5.34
CA CYS A 155 -5.57 28.68 -5.89
C CYS A 155 -6.86 29.16 -5.25
N LYS A 156 -7.87 29.52 -6.07
CA LYS A 156 -9.18 30.02 -5.61
C LYS A 156 -10.30 29.21 -6.26
N GLY A 157 -11.04 28.47 -5.43
CA GLY A 157 -12.23 27.77 -5.85
C GLY A 157 -11.99 26.74 -6.95
N VAL A 158 -10.84 26.08 -6.99
CA VAL A 158 -10.49 25.14 -8.05
C VAL A 158 -11.41 23.93 -8.00
N CYS A 159 -12.09 23.67 -9.10
CA CYS A 159 -13.02 22.54 -9.28
C CYS A 159 -12.71 21.77 -10.55
N ASN A 160 -12.88 20.46 -10.53
CA ASN A 160 -12.94 19.59 -11.70
C ASN A 160 -13.82 18.35 -11.40
N HIS A 161 -13.66 17.26 -12.17
CA HIS A 161 -14.43 16.02 -11.96
C HIS A 161 -14.26 15.39 -10.56
N LYS A 162 -13.16 15.70 -9.85
CA LYS A 162 -12.88 15.23 -8.48
C LYS A 162 -12.67 16.35 -7.45
N LEU A 163 -12.17 17.50 -7.88
CA LEU A 163 -11.91 18.63 -7.00
C LEU A 163 -13.20 19.44 -6.77
N ARG A 164 -13.42 19.87 -5.52
CA ARG A 164 -14.58 20.67 -5.14
C ARG A 164 -14.13 21.87 -4.32
N ASN A 165 -14.12 23.05 -4.94
CA ASN A 165 -13.86 24.34 -4.30
C ASN A 165 -12.55 24.38 -3.50
N VAL A 166 -11.44 23.91 -4.10
CA VAL A 166 -10.13 23.84 -3.43
C VAL A 166 -9.48 25.22 -3.48
N SER A 167 -9.16 25.80 -2.32
CA SER A 167 -8.50 27.09 -2.18
C SER A 167 -7.37 27.01 -1.20
N PHE A 168 -6.18 27.53 -1.55
CA PHE A 168 -5.00 27.65 -0.70
C PHE A 168 -3.96 28.56 -1.34
N THR A 169 -2.98 28.97 -0.56
CA THR A 169 -1.82 29.76 -1.01
C THR A 169 -0.53 29.04 -0.66
N VAL A 170 0.50 29.29 -1.46
CA VAL A 170 1.88 28.84 -1.21
C VAL A 170 2.81 30.03 -1.33
N ASN A 171 3.62 30.27 -0.32
CA ASN A 171 4.58 31.35 -0.31
C ASN A 171 5.93 30.93 -0.89
N ARG A 172 6.73 31.90 -1.30
CA ARG A 172 8.07 31.68 -1.84
C ARG A 172 8.96 30.93 -0.81
N GLY A 173 9.56 29.83 -1.24
CA GLY A 173 10.41 28.99 -0.36
C GLY A 173 9.64 28.15 0.66
N GLU A 174 8.30 28.13 0.61
CA GLU A 174 7.46 27.32 1.46
C GLU A 174 7.35 25.89 0.91
N ILE A 175 7.28 24.91 1.81
CA ILE A 175 6.92 23.53 1.48
C ILE A 175 5.52 23.25 2.05
N VAL A 176 4.52 23.14 1.17
CA VAL A 176 3.16 22.80 1.55
C VAL A 176 2.90 21.30 1.30
N GLY A 177 2.53 20.58 2.35
CA GLY A 177 2.20 19.16 2.27
C GLY A 177 0.71 18.93 2.04
N PHE A 178 0.35 18.16 1.02
CA PHE A 178 -1.03 17.69 0.81
C PHE A 178 -1.17 16.26 1.32
N TYR A 179 -2.02 16.07 2.32
CA TYR A 179 -2.31 14.76 2.91
C TYR A 179 -3.78 14.38 2.68
N GLY A 180 -4.05 13.08 2.55
CA GLY A 180 -5.39 12.54 2.38
C GLY A 180 -5.38 11.11 1.84
N LEU A 181 -6.51 10.41 1.94
CA LEU A 181 -6.68 9.05 1.48
C LEU A 181 -6.45 8.89 -0.03
N ILE A 182 -6.28 7.65 -0.48
CA ILE A 182 -6.27 7.30 -1.91
C ILE A 182 -7.61 7.75 -2.52
N GLY A 183 -7.54 8.46 -3.65
CA GLY A 183 -8.73 9.00 -4.31
C GLY A 183 -9.21 10.37 -3.79
N ALA A 184 -8.55 10.97 -2.78
CA ALA A 184 -8.91 12.28 -2.24
C ALA A 184 -8.66 13.48 -3.20
N GLY A 185 -8.17 13.23 -4.42
CA GLY A 185 -7.97 14.29 -5.42
C GLY A 185 -6.59 14.93 -5.42
N LYS A 186 -5.61 14.45 -4.65
CA LYS A 186 -4.24 15.01 -4.59
C LYS A 186 -3.56 15.05 -5.96
N THR A 187 -3.64 13.96 -6.71
CA THR A 187 -3.08 13.87 -8.06
C THR A 187 -3.79 14.82 -9.04
N GLU A 188 -5.11 14.88 -8.96
CA GLU A 188 -5.94 15.76 -9.78
C GLU A 188 -5.64 17.24 -9.50
N LEU A 189 -5.37 17.59 -8.24
CA LEU A 189 -4.93 18.93 -7.86
C LEU A 189 -3.57 19.27 -8.46
N ALA A 190 -2.59 18.39 -8.31
CA ALA A 190 -1.26 18.60 -8.88
C ALA A 190 -1.31 18.74 -10.40
N ARG A 191 -2.15 17.94 -11.09
CA ARG A 191 -2.34 17.99 -12.55
C ARG A 191 -3.05 19.29 -12.99
N ALA A 192 -4.01 19.77 -12.20
CA ALA A 192 -4.68 21.06 -12.47
C ALA A 192 -3.67 22.23 -12.32
N ILE A 193 -2.85 22.26 -11.27
CA ILE A 193 -1.81 23.27 -11.07
C ILE A 193 -0.78 23.24 -12.20
N TYR A 194 -0.39 22.06 -12.66
CA TYR A 194 0.54 21.88 -13.77
C TYR A 194 -0.06 22.22 -15.13
N GLY A 195 -1.40 22.40 -15.22
CA GLY A 195 -2.11 22.65 -16.48
C GLY A 195 -2.35 21.42 -17.34
N ALA A 196 -2.20 20.21 -16.78
CA ALA A 196 -2.42 18.95 -17.49
C ALA A 196 -3.91 18.55 -17.57
N ASP A 197 -4.73 19.03 -16.65
CA ASP A 197 -6.17 18.76 -16.60
C ASP A 197 -6.95 20.10 -16.62
N SER A 198 -8.12 20.11 -17.26
CA SER A 198 -9.04 21.24 -17.22
C SER A 198 -9.64 21.42 -15.83
N TYR A 199 -9.82 22.66 -15.43
CA TYR A 199 -10.43 23.04 -14.16
C TYR A 199 -11.26 24.33 -14.32
N SER A 200 -12.12 24.62 -13.37
CA SER A 200 -12.77 25.93 -13.14
C SER A 200 -12.23 26.53 -11.84
N GLY A 201 -12.41 27.83 -11.66
CA GLY A 201 -11.75 28.58 -10.60
C GLY A 201 -10.51 29.29 -11.10
N GLU A 202 -9.66 29.75 -10.21
CA GLU A 202 -8.49 30.55 -10.54
C GLU A 202 -7.22 29.93 -9.95
N ILE A 203 -6.17 29.87 -10.76
CA ILE A 203 -4.81 29.50 -10.33
C ILE A 203 -3.88 30.60 -10.81
N VAL A 204 -3.26 31.32 -9.86
CA VAL A 204 -2.36 32.44 -10.13
C VAL A 204 -0.95 32.09 -9.67
N LEU A 205 0.03 32.31 -10.53
CA LEU A 205 1.45 32.12 -10.26
C LEU A 205 2.18 33.44 -10.42
N ASN A 206 2.93 33.86 -9.39
CA ASN A 206 3.67 35.14 -9.31
C ASN A 206 2.78 36.42 -9.36
N GLY A 207 1.53 36.35 -8.91
CA GLY A 207 0.61 37.46 -8.88
C GLY A 207 -0.10 37.68 -10.21
#